data_2bae37ac37e336cab6f15f21b1e3c46c
#
_entry.id   2bae37ac37e336cab6f15f21b1e3c46c
#
_cell.length_a   1.000
_cell.length_b   1.000
_cell.length_c   1.000
_cell.angle_alpha   90.00
_cell.angle_beta   90.00
_cell.angle_gamma   90.00
#
_symmetry.space_group_name_H-M   'P 1'
#
loop_
_entity.id
_entity.type
_entity.pdbx_description
1 polymer ?
#
loop_
_entity_poly.entity_id
_entity_poly.type
_entity_poly.pdbx_seq_one_letter_code
_entity_poly.pdbx_strand_id
1 'polypeptide(L)'
;TIGIEQYIYVKKGMVAQRALQYKEVQTDWMLFLDDDVYLAPTSVETLFGQLMERNADVISPDVFPNAKRSFVGLLMMAVPGRMLSRKDDGKWGYKVMRTAGYSYNAHPVFPTYWSQTNAGPCFLCKKQTFLDIHFEEELWLDKMLYAMGEDQVMYYKMYLQGKRQLTSYNSGIVHMDAGSTMQSLDKENSRICADLRFKLLFWHRFIYRVDRETSKCSVLLALWDILCIGYVMSFTLLISLLKGQWGMLKLKKDAMTEAVRVINSEAFKSLPTVKRQ
;
A
#
# COMPACT_ATOMS: atom_id res chain seq x y z
N THR A 1 -6.88 33.18 5.56
CA THR A 1 -5.75 32.27 5.85
C THR A 1 -5.92 31.78 7.27
N ILE A 2 -6.03 30.51 7.47
CA ILE A 2 -6.11 29.90 8.79
C ILE A 2 -4.74 29.28 9.07
N GLY A 3 -3.87 30.04 9.79
CA GLY A 3 -2.54 29.58 10.16
C GLY A 3 -1.41 30.09 9.26
N ILE A 4 -0.25 29.43 9.34
CA ILE A 4 0.95 29.74 8.56
C ILE A 4 1.01 28.75 7.41
N GLU A 5 0.91 29.26 6.16
CA GLU A 5 1.07 28.47 4.96
C GLU A 5 2.52 28.54 4.46
N GLN A 6 3.08 27.40 4.12
CA GLN A 6 4.39 27.30 3.53
C GLN A 6 4.37 26.38 2.31
N TYR A 7 4.85 26.87 1.18
CA TYR A 7 4.94 26.12 -0.07
C TYR A 7 6.34 25.55 -0.25
N ILE A 8 6.44 24.21 -0.33
CA ILE A 8 7.70 23.49 -0.54
C ILE A 8 7.68 22.88 -1.92
N TYR A 9 8.56 23.37 -2.79
CA TYR A 9 8.69 22.83 -4.15
C TYR A 9 9.70 21.69 -4.18
N VAL A 10 9.26 20.54 -4.67
CA VAL A 10 10.08 19.33 -4.78
C VAL A 10 10.02 18.77 -6.20
N LYS A 11 10.92 17.85 -6.50
CA LYS A 11 10.84 17.11 -7.76
C LYS A 11 9.52 16.37 -7.85
N LYS A 12 8.92 16.35 -9.04
CA LYS A 12 7.67 15.60 -9.30
C LYS A 12 7.84 14.12 -8.98
N GLY A 13 6.99 13.59 -8.12
CA GLY A 13 6.94 12.18 -7.73
C GLY A 13 6.15 12.02 -6.44
N MET A 14 5.37 10.95 -6.31
CA MET A 14 4.56 10.68 -5.11
C MET A 14 5.44 10.46 -3.89
N VAL A 15 6.49 9.67 -4.04
CA VAL A 15 7.46 9.44 -2.95
C VAL A 15 8.28 10.69 -2.68
N ALA A 16 8.76 11.38 -3.71
CA ALA A 16 9.55 12.60 -3.55
C ALA A 16 8.80 13.70 -2.79
N GLN A 17 7.48 13.81 -2.98
CA GLN A 17 6.64 14.77 -2.26
C GLN A 17 6.45 14.42 -0.78
N ARG A 18 6.49 13.15 -0.43
CA ARG A 18 6.36 12.67 0.95
C ARG A 18 7.70 12.46 1.66
N ALA A 19 8.77 12.15 0.95
CA ALA A 19 10.10 11.87 1.50
C ALA A 19 10.87 13.15 1.90
N LEU A 20 10.21 14.04 2.65
CA LEU A 20 10.78 15.28 3.16
C LEU A 20 11.30 15.11 4.58
N GLN A 21 12.17 16.02 5.02
CA GLN A 21 12.71 16.03 6.39
C GLN A 21 11.79 16.75 7.38
N TYR A 22 10.76 17.44 6.91
CA TYR A 22 9.75 18.14 7.72
C TYR A 22 10.36 19.04 8.81
N LYS A 23 11.46 19.74 8.49
CA LYS A 23 12.18 20.62 9.44
C LYS A 23 11.32 21.77 9.93
N GLU A 24 10.40 22.21 9.11
CA GLU A 24 9.46 23.31 9.37
C GLU A 24 8.35 22.93 10.33
N VAL A 25 8.06 21.63 10.46
CA VAL A 25 7.04 21.11 11.39
C VAL A 25 7.59 21.10 12.81
N GLN A 26 6.99 21.91 13.69
CA GLN A 26 7.40 22.06 15.09
C GLN A 26 6.64 21.13 16.06
N THR A 27 5.61 20.42 15.56
CA THR A 27 4.78 19.51 16.36
C THR A 27 5.28 18.06 16.26
N ASP A 28 4.98 17.27 17.30
CA ASP A 28 5.28 15.84 17.32
C ASP A 28 4.38 15.02 16.37
N TRP A 29 3.28 15.61 15.96
CA TRP A 29 2.26 14.96 15.13
C TRP A 29 2.11 15.68 13.81
N MET A 30 1.91 14.88 12.74
CA MET A 30 1.66 15.37 11.39
C MET A 30 0.40 14.73 10.85
N LEU A 31 -0.45 15.55 10.23
CA LEU A 31 -1.56 15.11 9.42
C LEU A 31 -1.17 15.24 7.95
N PHE A 32 -1.14 14.12 7.25
CA PHE A 32 -1.03 14.07 5.79
C PHE A 32 -2.44 14.09 5.21
N LEU A 33 -2.64 14.90 4.19
CA LEU A 33 -3.94 15.11 3.60
C LEU A 33 -3.79 15.42 2.11
N ASP A 34 -4.47 14.65 1.26
CA ASP A 34 -4.60 14.96 -0.16
C ASP A 34 -5.66 16.06 -0.35
N ASP A 35 -5.64 16.76 -1.47
CA ASP A 35 -6.48 17.93 -1.76
C ASP A 35 -7.94 17.58 -2.08
N ASP A 36 -8.25 16.32 -2.28
CA ASP A 36 -9.57 15.77 -2.58
C ASP A 36 -10.21 15.00 -1.40
N VAL A 37 -9.80 15.32 -0.17
CA VAL A 37 -10.34 14.69 1.04
C VAL A 37 -11.25 15.65 1.79
N TYR A 38 -12.47 15.20 2.07
CA TYR A 38 -13.40 15.89 2.96
C TYR A 38 -13.20 15.45 4.41
N LEU A 39 -13.11 16.41 5.31
CA LEU A 39 -13.05 16.21 6.75
C LEU A 39 -14.34 16.72 7.40
N ALA A 40 -15.05 15.88 8.16
CA ALA A 40 -16.10 16.36 9.05
C ALA A 40 -15.48 17.19 10.21
N PRO A 41 -16.22 18.11 10.85
CA PRO A 41 -15.68 19.03 11.85
C PRO A 41 -14.88 18.39 12.99
N THR A 42 -15.23 17.15 13.39
CA THR A 42 -14.57 16.40 14.48
C THR A 42 -13.61 15.31 14.01
N SER A 43 -13.33 15.24 12.72
CA SER A 43 -12.55 14.13 12.12
C SER A 43 -11.15 14.02 12.70
N VAL A 44 -10.43 15.13 12.83
CA VAL A 44 -9.05 15.15 13.34
C VAL A 44 -9.02 14.78 14.82
N GLU A 45 -9.94 15.32 15.60
CA GLU A 45 -10.08 14.98 17.03
C GLU A 45 -10.40 13.51 17.23
N THR A 46 -11.28 12.94 16.38
CA THR A 46 -11.64 11.52 16.42
C THR A 46 -10.42 10.65 16.11
N LEU A 47 -9.67 10.95 15.05
CA LEU A 47 -8.45 10.21 14.72
C LEU A 47 -7.42 10.30 15.85
N PHE A 48 -7.18 11.50 16.38
CA PHE A 48 -6.22 11.69 17.45
C PHE A 48 -6.63 10.99 18.74
N GLY A 49 -7.91 11.07 19.13
CA GLY A 49 -8.45 10.37 20.29
C GLY A 49 -8.28 8.85 20.18
N GLN A 50 -8.65 8.26 19.04
CA GLN A 50 -8.50 6.82 18.79
C GLN A 50 -7.03 6.37 18.79
N LEU A 51 -6.15 7.19 18.21
CA LEU A 51 -4.73 6.91 18.17
C LEU A 51 -4.14 6.90 19.59
N MET A 52 -4.49 7.89 20.42
CA MET A 52 -4.03 7.99 21.81
C MET A 52 -4.59 6.87 22.68
N GLU A 53 -5.90 6.58 22.59
CA GLU A 53 -6.56 5.47 23.32
C GLU A 53 -5.89 4.11 23.07
N ARG A 54 -5.54 3.84 21.83
CA ARG A 54 -4.88 2.60 21.43
C ARG A 54 -3.36 2.64 21.56
N ASN A 55 -2.80 3.79 21.97
CA ASN A 55 -1.36 4.03 22.00
C ASN A 55 -0.69 3.62 20.69
N ALA A 56 -1.22 4.09 19.57
CA ALA A 56 -0.71 3.81 18.24
C ALA A 56 0.25 4.92 17.77
N ASP A 57 1.01 4.64 16.70
CA ASP A 57 1.96 5.60 16.11
C ASP A 57 1.38 6.24 14.85
N VAL A 58 0.45 5.55 14.18
CA VAL A 58 -0.18 5.98 12.93
C VAL A 58 -1.64 5.55 12.93
N ILE A 59 -2.51 6.40 12.41
CA ILE A 59 -3.90 6.09 12.13
C ILE A 59 -4.33 6.66 10.78
N SER A 60 -5.04 5.86 9.99
CA SER A 60 -5.65 6.27 8.73
C SER A 60 -7.15 5.99 8.76
N PRO A 61 -7.98 6.85 8.15
CA PRO A 61 -9.38 6.52 7.93
C PRO A 61 -9.51 5.41 6.86
N ASP A 62 -10.57 4.61 6.95
CA ASP A 62 -11.02 3.80 5.82
C ASP A 62 -11.78 4.70 4.84
N VAL A 63 -11.08 5.15 3.80
CA VAL A 63 -11.62 6.08 2.79
C VAL A 63 -12.21 5.39 1.57
N PHE A 64 -12.12 4.06 1.50
CA PHE A 64 -12.70 3.26 0.44
C PHE A 64 -13.92 2.51 0.97
N PRO A 65 -15.10 3.17 1.04
CA PRO A 65 -16.30 2.49 1.46
C PRO A 65 -16.49 1.27 0.57
N ASN A 66 -16.67 0.14 1.19
CA ASN A 66 -16.79 -1.20 0.61
C ASN A 66 -17.41 -1.16 -0.79
N ALA A 67 -16.58 -1.15 -1.83
CA ALA A 67 -17.05 -1.27 -3.19
C ALA A 67 -17.80 -2.60 -3.29
N LYS A 68 -19.14 -2.55 -3.43
CA LYS A 68 -19.97 -3.73 -3.61
C LYS A 68 -19.47 -4.47 -4.86
N ARG A 69 -18.73 -5.53 -4.63
CA ARG A 69 -18.26 -6.41 -5.70
C ARG A 69 -19.22 -7.57 -5.85
N SER A 70 -19.47 -7.99 -7.08
CA SER A 70 -20.19 -9.24 -7.32
C SER A 70 -19.40 -10.42 -6.73
N PHE A 71 -20.10 -11.50 -6.38
CA PHE A 71 -19.44 -12.74 -5.90
C PHE A 71 -18.33 -13.21 -6.83
N VAL A 72 -18.58 -13.19 -8.13
CA VAL A 72 -17.57 -13.54 -9.15
C VAL A 72 -16.37 -12.58 -9.10
N GLY A 73 -16.61 -11.27 -8.93
CA GLY A 73 -15.55 -10.29 -8.78
C GLY A 73 -14.68 -10.54 -7.54
N LEU A 74 -15.29 -10.88 -6.39
CA LEU A 74 -14.57 -11.27 -5.18
C LEU A 74 -13.74 -12.54 -5.40
N LEU A 75 -14.30 -13.55 -6.02
CA LEU A 75 -13.60 -14.80 -6.33
C LEU A 75 -12.40 -14.55 -7.24
N MET A 76 -12.57 -13.76 -8.30
CA MET A 76 -11.52 -13.40 -9.25
C MET A 76 -10.39 -12.57 -8.63
N MET A 77 -10.62 -11.93 -7.51
CA MET A 77 -9.59 -11.21 -6.75
C MET A 77 -8.97 -12.08 -5.65
N ALA A 78 -9.78 -12.90 -4.98
CA ALA A 78 -9.35 -13.75 -3.87
C ALA A 78 -8.53 -14.96 -4.33
N VAL A 79 -8.96 -15.66 -5.38
CA VAL A 79 -8.30 -16.88 -5.88
C VAL A 79 -6.84 -16.63 -6.25
N PRO A 80 -6.46 -15.59 -7.02
CA PRO A 80 -5.05 -15.30 -7.26
C PRO A 80 -4.36 -14.60 -6.09
N GLY A 81 -5.00 -14.45 -4.94
CA GLY A 81 -4.41 -13.80 -3.77
C GLY A 81 -4.11 -12.31 -3.97
N ARG A 82 -4.90 -11.61 -4.78
CA ARG A 82 -4.75 -10.16 -4.99
C ARG A 82 -5.42 -9.35 -3.89
N MET A 83 -6.61 -9.79 -3.49
CA MET A 83 -7.42 -9.19 -2.44
C MET A 83 -8.30 -10.27 -1.82
N LEU A 84 -8.39 -10.29 -0.52
CA LEU A 84 -9.23 -11.23 0.21
C LEU A 84 -10.12 -10.46 1.19
N SER A 85 -11.44 -10.54 1.03
CA SER A 85 -12.36 -10.07 2.06
C SER A 85 -12.47 -11.11 3.17
N ARG A 86 -12.46 -10.65 4.40
CA ARG A 86 -12.53 -11.49 5.59
C ARG A 86 -13.73 -11.10 6.45
N LYS A 87 -14.22 -12.06 7.23
CA LYS A 87 -15.10 -11.75 8.35
C LYS A 87 -14.32 -10.97 9.41
N ASP A 88 -15.04 -10.24 10.22
CA ASP A 88 -14.45 -9.55 11.36
C ASP A 88 -13.77 -10.55 12.31
N ASP A 89 -12.49 -10.30 12.61
CA ASP A 89 -11.71 -11.06 13.59
C ASP A 89 -11.45 -10.26 14.87
N GLY A 90 -12.09 -9.08 15.00
CA GLY A 90 -11.93 -8.16 16.12
C GLY A 90 -10.55 -7.52 16.24
N LYS A 91 -9.63 -7.82 15.32
CA LYS A 91 -8.23 -7.39 15.44
C LYS A 91 -7.72 -6.59 14.23
N TRP A 92 -7.95 -7.07 13.01
CA TRP A 92 -7.29 -6.56 11.83
C TRP A 92 -8.24 -5.88 10.85
N GLY A 93 -7.94 -4.62 10.49
CA GLY A 93 -8.54 -3.93 9.35
C GLY A 93 -7.94 -4.42 8.04
N TYR A 94 -6.63 -4.24 7.88
CA TYR A 94 -5.90 -4.66 6.69
C TYR A 94 -4.68 -5.50 7.04
N LYS A 95 -4.41 -6.54 6.25
CA LYS A 95 -3.19 -7.37 6.35
C LYS A 95 -2.57 -7.57 4.98
N VAL A 96 -1.26 -7.45 4.90
CA VAL A 96 -0.49 -7.80 3.70
C VAL A 96 -0.36 -9.31 3.60
N MET A 97 -0.57 -9.84 2.41
CA MET A 97 -0.45 -11.26 2.11
C MET A 97 0.89 -11.56 1.43
N ARG A 98 1.36 -12.82 1.55
CA ARG A 98 2.60 -13.27 0.89
C ARG A 98 2.55 -13.20 -0.64
N THR A 99 1.38 -13.06 -1.19
CA THR A 99 1.10 -12.83 -2.61
C THR A 99 1.31 -11.36 -3.05
N ALA A 100 1.83 -10.50 -2.18
CA ALA A 100 1.90 -9.04 -2.34
C ALA A 100 0.54 -8.35 -2.52
N GLY A 101 -0.55 -9.05 -2.30
CA GLY A 101 -1.88 -8.49 -2.14
C GLY A 101 -2.17 -8.15 -0.68
N TYR A 102 -3.42 -7.84 -0.39
CA TYR A 102 -3.87 -7.58 0.98
C TYR A 102 -5.22 -8.23 1.27
N SER A 103 -5.47 -8.49 2.54
CA SER A 103 -6.79 -8.85 3.03
C SER A 103 -7.36 -7.71 3.85
N TYR A 104 -8.68 -7.55 3.82
CA TYR A 104 -9.38 -6.48 4.53
C TYR A 104 -10.59 -7.03 5.29
N ASN A 105 -10.95 -6.34 6.37
CA ASN A 105 -12.17 -6.61 7.11
C ASN A 105 -13.36 -6.08 6.31
N ALA A 106 -14.23 -6.97 5.83
CA ALA A 106 -15.39 -6.61 5.02
C ALA A 106 -16.60 -6.12 5.86
N HIS A 107 -16.61 -6.39 7.16
CA HIS A 107 -17.73 -6.10 8.05
C HIS A 107 -17.22 -5.61 9.41
N PRO A 108 -16.54 -4.44 9.46
CA PRO A 108 -16.03 -3.92 10.71
C PRO A 108 -17.18 -3.58 11.68
N VAL A 109 -17.06 -4.04 12.92
CA VAL A 109 -18.03 -3.77 14.01
C VAL A 109 -17.48 -2.79 15.04
N PHE A 110 -16.15 -2.63 15.10
CA PHE A 110 -15.48 -1.68 15.99
C PHE A 110 -15.04 -0.43 15.23
N PRO A 111 -14.89 0.70 15.92
CA PRO A 111 -14.46 1.94 15.29
C PRO A 111 -13.01 1.90 14.79
N THR A 112 -12.13 1.04 15.36
CA THR A 112 -10.73 0.94 15.00
C THR A 112 -10.21 -0.48 14.98
N TYR A 113 -9.27 -0.75 14.07
CA TYR A 113 -8.58 -2.04 13.93
C TYR A 113 -7.08 -1.81 13.67
N TRP A 114 -6.26 -2.77 14.11
CA TRP A 114 -4.84 -2.81 13.73
C TRP A 114 -4.70 -3.05 12.22
N SER A 115 -3.63 -2.50 11.64
CA SER A 115 -3.40 -2.64 10.21
C SER A 115 -1.92 -2.81 9.88
N GLN A 116 -1.65 -3.50 8.76
CA GLN A 116 -0.32 -3.63 8.17
C GLN A 116 -0.14 -2.71 6.96
N THR A 117 -1.25 -2.22 6.41
CA THR A 117 -1.32 -1.26 5.31
C THR A 117 -2.62 -0.48 5.41
N ASN A 118 -2.66 0.69 4.81
CA ASN A 118 -3.84 1.55 4.73
C ASN A 118 -3.84 2.27 3.38
N ALA A 119 -4.88 3.07 3.16
CA ALA A 119 -4.91 4.05 2.07
C ALA A 119 -4.21 5.35 2.49
N GLY A 120 -3.57 6.02 1.55
CA GLY A 120 -2.73 7.19 1.76
C GLY A 120 -3.36 8.58 1.68
N PRO A 121 -4.62 8.78 1.22
CA PRO A 121 -5.18 10.13 1.06
C PRO A 121 -5.26 10.94 2.35
N CYS A 122 -5.35 10.25 3.50
CA CYS A 122 -5.32 10.91 4.81
C CYS A 122 -4.72 9.98 5.85
N PHE A 123 -3.78 10.49 6.65
CA PHE A 123 -3.31 9.79 7.84
C PHE A 123 -2.68 10.75 8.85
N LEU A 124 -2.81 10.40 10.11
CA LEU A 124 -2.19 11.09 11.24
C LEU A 124 -1.09 10.21 11.82
N CYS A 125 0.11 10.74 11.98
CA CYS A 125 1.24 9.98 12.54
C CYS A 125 2.17 10.86 13.37
N LYS A 126 2.97 10.22 14.23
CA LYS A 126 4.12 10.89 14.84
C LYS A 126 5.14 11.26 13.76
N LYS A 127 5.64 12.51 13.81
CA LYS A 127 6.69 12.97 12.89
C LYS A 127 7.90 12.03 12.87
N GLN A 128 8.38 11.64 14.05
CA GLN A 128 9.54 10.75 14.16
C GLN A 128 9.27 9.37 13.57
N THR A 129 8.06 8.82 13.76
CA THR A 129 7.66 7.54 13.13
C THR A 129 7.78 7.60 11.61
N PHE A 130 7.36 8.72 11.01
CA PHE A 130 7.47 8.90 9.56
C PHE A 130 8.93 9.06 9.11
N LEU A 131 9.74 9.81 9.84
CA LEU A 131 11.16 9.99 9.52
C LEU A 131 11.96 8.69 9.65
N ASP A 132 11.69 7.88 10.67
CA ASP A 132 12.39 6.62 10.93
C ASP A 132 12.27 5.61 9.79
N ILE A 133 11.23 5.67 8.97
CA ILE A 133 11.06 4.70 7.88
C ILE A 133 11.97 4.96 6.70
N HIS A 134 12.68 6.09 6.65
CA HIS A 134 13.55 6.44 5.53
C HIS A 134 12.86 6.27 4.18
N PHE A 135 11.71 6.98 4.00
CA PHE A 135 10.87 6.80 2.82
C PHE A 135 11.58 7.21 1.52
N GLU A 136 12.62 8.03 1.60
CA GLU A 136 13.51 8.38 0.49
C GLU A 136 14.19 7.17 -0.18
N GLU A 137 14.35 6.06 0.52
CA GLU A 137 14.87 4.81 -0.06
C GLU A 137 13.93 4.21 -1.11
N GLU A 138 12.67 4.62 -1.13
CA GLU A 138 11.64 4.10 -2.01
C GLU A 138 11.40 4.98 -3.27
N LEU A 139 12.29 5.95 -3.55
CA LEU A 139 12.24 6.81 -4.75
C LEU A 139 12.24 6.04 -6.08
N TRP A 140 12.55 4.75 -6.06
CA TRP A 140 12.39 3.86 -7.22
C TRP A 140 10.93 3.76 -7.68
N LEU A 141 9.96 3.96 -6.79
CA LEU A 141 8.53 3.99 -7.11
C LEU A 141 8.19 5.15 -8.08
N ASP A 142 8.83 6.30 -7.92
CA ASP A 142 8.58 7.46 -8.79
C ASP A 142 9.05 7.25 -10.24
N LYS A 143 9.88 6.23 -10.49
CA LYS A 143 10.27 5.80 -11.83
C LYS A 143 9.23 4.89 -12.48
N MET A 144 8.24 4.47 -11.72
CA MET A 144 7.16 3.61 -12.18
C MET A 144 5.93 4.44 -12.58
N LEU A 145 5.17 3.92 -13.53
CA LEU A 145 3.91 4.54 -13.92
C LEU A 145 2.95 4.59 -12.72
N TYR A 146 2.44 5.77 -12.42
CA TYR A 146 1.53 6.09 -11.29
C TYR A 146 2.14 5.92 -9.89
N ALA A 147 3.43 5.67 -9.72
CA ALA A 147 4.03 5.30 -8.42
C ALA A 147 3.18 4.26 -7.66
N MET A 148 2.61 3.30 -8.42
CA MET A 148 1.59 2.35 -7.95
C MET A 148 2.00 1.69 -6.65
N GLY A 149 1.13 1.76 -5.62
CA GLY A 149 1.31 1.07 -4.35
C GLY A 149 2.25 1.75 -3.37
N GLU A 150 2.57 3.04 -3.57
CA GLU A 150 3.43 3.80 -2.65
C GLU A 150 2.87 3.81 -1.22
N ASP A 151 1.55 3.87 -1.05
CA ASP A 151 0.87 3.75 0.24
C ASP A 151 1.16 2.40 0.90
N GLN A 152 0.98 1.30 0.17
CA GLN A 152 1.24 -0.04 0.68
C GLN A 152 2.70 -0.20 1.12
N VAL A 153 3.64 0.38 0.36
CA VAL A 153 5.07 0.38 0.71
C VAL A 153 5.30 1.17 1.99
N MET A 154 4.79 2.38 2.09
CA MET A 154 4.95 3.26 3.23
C MET A 154 4.46 2.60 4.52
N TYR A 155 3.21 2.16 4.54
CA TYR A 155 2.62 1.54 5.72
C TYR A 155 3.25 0.19 6.06
N TYR A 156 3.53 -0.64 5.06
CA TYR A 156 4.11 -1.94 5.34
C TYR A 156 5.56 -1.83 5.84
N LYS A 157 6.30 -0.82 5.38
CA LYS A 157 7.62 -0.49 5.92
C LYS A 157 7.54 -0.05 7.39
N MET A 158 6.57 0.80 7.74
CA MET A 158 6.25 1.13 9.14
C MET A 158 5.95 -0.12 9.97
N TYR A 159 5.07 -1.00 9.45
CA TYR A 159 4.70 -2.24 10.13
C TYR A 159 5.91 -3.15 10.38
N LEU A 160 6.77 -3.35 9.39
CA LEU A 160 7.98 -4.17 9.54
C LEU A 160 8.93 -3.61 10.59
N GLN A 161 8.98 -2.31 10.76
CA GLN A 161 9.77 -1.62 11.79
C GLN A 161 9.05 -1.54 13.16
N GLY A 162 8.01 -2.32 13.38
CA GLY A 162 7.31 -2.43 14.65
C GLY A 162 6.39 -1.24 14.99
N LYS A 163 6.16 -0.31 14.05
CA LYS A 163 5.25 0.81 14.29
C LYS A 163 3.79 0.32 14.34
N ARG A 164 3.06 0.81 15.34
CA ARG A 164 1.67 0.41 15.61
C ARG A 164 0.71 1.24 14.79
N GLN A 165 -0.04 0.60 13.89
CA GLN A 165 -0.90 1.28 12.92
C GLN A 165 -2.36 0.87 13.10
N LEU A 166 -3.26 1.85 12.96
CA LEU A 166 -4.71 1.68 13.01
C LEU A 166 -5.39 2.08 11.70
N THR A 167 -6.51 1.44 11.42
CA THR A 167 -7.54 1.94 10.51
C THR A 167 -8.75 2.39 11.32
N SER A 168 -9.24 3.61 11.06
CA SER A 168 -10.48 4.16 11.63
C SER A 168 -11.62 3.99 10.64
N TYR A 169 -12.74 3.44 11.10
CA TYR A 169 -13.95 3.21 10.29
C TYR A 169 -15.08 4.22 10.57
N ASN A 170 -14.87 5.15 11.49
CA ASN A 170 -15.89 6.13 11.89
C ASN A 170 -15.35 7.56 12.04
N SER A 171 -14.27 7.88 11.33
CA SER A 171 -13.63 9.20 11.42
C SER A 171 -14.42 10.34 10.77
N GLY A 172 -15.43 10.04 9.95
CA GLY A 172 -16.13 11.06 9.16
C GLY A 172 -15.29 11.64 8.02
N ILE A 173 -14.25 10.95 7.58
CA ILE A 173 -13.36 11.35 6.49
C ILE A 173 -13.77 10.61 5.22
N VAL A 174 -13.89 11.36 4.12
CA VAL A 174 -14.32 10.83 2.83
C VAL A 174 -13.34 11.30 1.74
N HIS A 175 -12.86 10.37 0.93
CA HIS A 175 -12.12 10.69 -0.28
C HIS A 175 -13.09 11.08 -1.39
N MET A 176 -12.98 12.30 -1.88
CA MET A 176 -13.95 12.89 -2.82
C MET A 176 -13.70 12.47 -4.27
N ASP A 177 -12.47 12.03 -4.59
CA ASP A 177 -12.20 11.48 -5.92
C ASP A 177 -12.96 10.17 -6.09
N ALA A 178 -14.08 10.27 -6.76
CA ALA A 178 -14.83 9.12 -7.23
C ALA A 178 -14.06 8.27 -8.25
N GLY A 179 -12.77 8.58 -8.48
CA GLY A 179 -11.97 8.00 -9.54
C GLY A 179 -12.67 8.21 -10.87
N SER A 180 -12.14 9.03 -11.73
CA SER A 180 -12.77 9.36 -13.02
C SER A 180 -13.31 8.09 -13.69
N THR A 181 -14.60 7.95 -13.74
CA THR A 181 -15.34 6.78 -14.20
C THR A 181 -15.13 6.46 -15.68
N MET A 182 -14.54 7.39 -16.42
CA MET A 182 -14.22 7.24 -17.83
C MET A 182 -12.72 7.08 -18.06
N GLN A 183 -12.18 5.92 -17.68
CA GLN A 183 -10.82 5.56 -18.09
C GLN A 183 -10.85 4.92 -19.47
N SER A 184 -9.97 5.40 -20.38
CA SER A 184 -9.77 4.72 -21.67
C SER A 184 -9.21 3.30 -21.43
N LEU A 185 -9.48 2.39 -22.36
CA LEU A 185 -8.96 1.01 -22.31
C LEU A 185 -7.44 0.97 -22.15
N ASP A 186 -6.73 1.92 -22.77
CA ASP A 186 -5.27 2.03 -22.67
C ASP A 186 -4.82 2.41 -21.25
N LYS A 187 -5.53 3.28 -20.57
CA LYS A 187 -5.25 3.63 -19.17
C LYS A 187 -5.50 2.45 -18.24
N GLU A 188 -6.57 1.68 -18.46
CA GLU A 188 -6.86 0.48 -17.70
C GLU A 188 -5.76 -0.59 -17.90
N ASN A 189 -5.35 -0.85 -19.14
CA ASN A 189 -4.28 -1.76 -19.47
C ASN A 189 -2.96 -1.34 -18.82
N SER A 190 -2.63 -0.05 -18.87
CA SER A 190 -1.44 0.52 -18.25
C SER A 190 -1.47 0.36 -16.74
N ARG A 191 -2.62 0.56 -16.09
CA ARG A 191 -2.80 0.36 -14.65
C ARG A 191 -2.62 -1.11 -14.25
N ILE A 192 -3.17 -2.05 -15.04
CA ILE A 192 -2.99 -3.48 -14.78
C ILE A 192 -1.51 -3.88 -14.85
N CYS A 193 -0.78 -3.36 -15.84
CA CYS A 193 0.67 -3.62 -15.97
C CYS A 193 1.46 -2.99 -14.82
N ALA A 194 1.11 -1.77 -14.40
CA ALA A 194 1.73 -1.11 -13.27
C ALA A 194 1.50 -1.89 -11.96
N ASP A 195 0.27 -2.39 -11.71
CA ASP A 195 -0.05 -3.22 -10.55
C ASP A 195 0.75 -4.53 -10.52
N LEU A 196 0.88 -5.20 -11.66
CA LEU A 196 1.67 -6.44 -11.73
C LEU A 196 3.17 -6.20 -11.48
N ARG A 197 3.71 -5.14 -12.06
CA ARG A 197 5.09 -4.72 -11.84
C ARG A 197 5.33 -4.39 -10.37
N PHE A 198 4.45 -3.57 -9.80
CA PHE A 198 4.48 -3.21 -8.38
C PHE A 198 4.48 -4.46 -7.48
N LYS A 199 3.54 -5.41 -7.70
CA LYS A 199 3.44 -6.62 -6.89
C LYS A 199 4.73 -7.43 -6.85
N LEU A 200 5.42 -7.58 -7.99
CA LEU A 200 6.69 -8.30 -8.04
C LEU A 200 7.80 -7.56 -7.27
N LEU A 201 7.89 -6.24 -7.43
CA LEU A 201 8.90 -5.42 -6.74
C LEU A 201 8.64 -5.38 -5.24
N PHE A 202 7.38 -5.16 -4.84
CA PHE A 202 6.96 -5.17 -3.45
C PHE A 202 7.23 -6.52 -2.79
N TRP A 203 6.80 -7.61 -3.43
CA TRP A 203 7.05 -8.97 -2.95
C TRP A 203 8.53 -9.22 -2.74
N HIS A 204 9.36 -8.91 -3.74
CA HIS A 204 10.79 -9.15 -3.63
C HIS A 204 11.42 -8.35 -2.48
N ARG A 205 11.10 -7.04 -2.36
CA ARG A 205 11.75 -6.15 -1.40
C ARG A 205 11.26 -6.34 0.03
N PHE A 206 9.94 -6.48 0.24
CA PHE A 206 9.31 -6.43 1.56
C PHE A 206 8.84 -7.78 2.10
N ILE A 207 8.80 -8.82 1.28
CA ILE A 207 8.42 -10.17 1.70
C ILE A 207 9.62 -11.10 1.56
N TYR A 208 10.04 -11.40 0.33
CA TYR A 208 11.09 -12.37 0.06
C TYR A 208 12.45 -12.00 0.68
N ARG A 209 12.95 -10.78 0.46
CA ARG A 209 14.23 -10.35 1.05
C ARG A 209 14.16 -10.29 2.57
N VAL A 210 13.07 -9.74 3.13
CA VAL A 210 12.90 -9.65 4.59
C VAL A 210 12.89 -11.05 5.20
N ASP A 211 12.09 -11.98 4.70
CA ASP A 211 12.01 -13.33 5.25
C ASP A 211 13.32 -14.11 5.06
N ARG A 212 14.02 -13.92 3.94
CA ARG A 212 15.30 -14.55 3.67
C ARG A 212 16.41 -14.06 4.60
N GLU A 213 16.44 -12.77 4.92
CA GLU A 213 17.53 -12.16 5.68
C GLU A 213 17.27 -12.10 7.18
N THR A 214 15.99 -12.16 7.62
CA THR A 214 15.64 -11.97 9.04
C THR A 214 15.06 -13.22 9.71
N SER A 215 14.64 -14.24 8.95
CA SER A 215 13.98 -15.42 9.52
C SER A 215 14.93 -16.57 9.79
N LYS A 216 14.71 -17.29 10.91
CA LYS A 216 15.43 -18.53 11.22
C LYS A 216 15.16 -19.68 10.23
N CYS A 217 13.97 -19.68 9.61
CA CYS A 217 13.56 -20.66 8.58
C CYS A 217 13.63 -20.06 7.18
N SER A 218 14.64 -19.24 6.89
CA SER A 218 14.72 -18.39 5.70
C SER A 218 14.54 -19.12 4.38
N VAL A 219 15.09 -20.33 4.22
CA VAL A 219 15.01 -21.09 2.97
C VAL A 219 13.59 -21.59 2.71
N LEU A 220 12.91 -22.17 3.71
CA LEU A 220 11.55 -22.67 3.57
C LEU A 220 10.55 -21.55 3.31
N LEU A 221 10.72 -20.42 4.03
CA LEU A 221 9.88 -19.24 3.81
C LEU A 221 10.11 -18.63 2.44
N ALA A 222 11.36 -18.52 1.99
CA ALA A 222 11.68 -18.01 0.65
C ALA A 222 11.06 -18.89 -0.46
N LEU A 223 11.11 -20.23 -0.32
CA LEU A 223 10.44 -21.14 -1.26
C LEU A 223 8.92 -20.95 -1.25
N TRP A 224 8.33 -20.82 -0.06
CA TRP A 224 6.90 -20.54 0.08
C TRP A 224 6.51 -19.20 -0.56
N ASP A 225 7.30 -18.15 -0.36
CA ASP A 225 7.09 -16.84 -0.97
C ASP A 225 7.16 -16.89 -2.50
N ILE A 226 8.12 -17.65 -3.04
CA ILE A 226 8.23 -17.88 -4.50
C ILE A 226 6.99 -18.61 -5.03
N LEU A 227 6.50 -19.62 -4.33
CA LEU A 227 5.28 -20.33 -4.72
C LEU A 227 4.07 -19.41 -4.69
N CYS A 228 3.91 -18.58 -3.67
CA CYS A 228 2.81 -17.63 -3.55
C CYS A 228 2.79 -16.63 -4.70
N ILE A 229 3.91 -15.99 -5.00
CA ILE A 229 3.96 -14.99 -6.09
C ILE A 229 3.86 -15.66 -7.46
N GLY A 230 4.50 -16.83 -7.63
CA GLY A 230 4.42 -17.63 -8.85
C GLY A 230 2.98 -18.02 -9.19
N TYR A 231 2.19 -18.41 -8.18
CA TYR A 231 0.77 -18.69 -8.32
C TYR A 231 0.00 -17.45 -8.84
N VAL A 232 0.17 -16.29 -8.22
CA VAL A 232 -0.51 -15.05 -8.65
C VAL A 232 -0.17 -14.68 -10.09
N MET A 233 1.12 -14.75 -10.44
CA MET A 233 1.60 -14.39 -11.78
C MET A 233 1.09 -15.36 -12.82
N SER A 234 1.21 -16.67 -12.57
CA SER A 234 0.74 -17.73 -13.48
C SER A 234 -0.77 -17.66 -13.70
N PHE A 235 -1.55 -17.50 -12.61
CA PHE A 235 -3.01 -17.40 -12.71
C PHE A 235 -3.45 -16.15 -13.49
N THR A 236 -2.75 -15.04 -13.31
CA THR A 236 -3.02 -13.79 -14.03
C THR A 236 -2.78 -13.93 -15.54
N LEU A 237 -1.74 -14.67 -15.94
CA LEU A 237 -1.47 -14.98 -17.34
C LEU A 237 -2.49 -15.98 -17.89
N LEU A 238 -2.81 -17.02 -17.12
CA LEU A 238 -3.78 -18.04 -17.50
C LEU A 238 -5.16 -17.45 -17.80
N ILE A 239 -5.64 -16.52 -16.98
CA ILE A 239 -6.92 -15.81 -17.24
C ILE A 239 -6.89 -15.11 -18.60
N SER A 240 -5.79 -14.42 -18.94
CA SER A 240 -5.68 -13.72 -20.23
C SER A 240 -5.65 -14.71 -21.40
N LEU A 241 -4.97 -15.85 -21.22
CA LEU A 241 -4.93 -16.93 -22.20
C LEU A 241 -6.32 -17.53 -22.43
N LEU A 242 -7.04 -17.90 -21.35
CA LEU A 242 -8.38 -18.48 -21.42
C LEU A 242 -9.42 -17.54 -22.04
N LYS A 243 -9.21 -16.22 -21.87
CA LYS A 243 -10.07 -15.20 -22.50
C LYS A 243 -9.66 -14.86 -23.94
N GLY A 244 -8.65 -15.49 -24.52
CA GLY A 244 -8.13 -15.16 -25.85
C GLY A 244 -7.53 -13.74 -25.96
N GLN A 245 -7.16 -13.12 -24.86
CA GLN A 245 -6.65 -11.74 -24.79
C GLN A 245 -5.12 -11.71 -25.04
N TRP A 246 -4.70 -12.07 -26.25
CA TRP A 246 -3.28 -12.20 -26.61
C TRP A 246 -2.47 -10.91 -26.42
N GLY A 247 -3.04 -9.76 -26.78
CA GLY A 247 -2.41 -8.44 -26.55
C GLY A 247 -2.16 -8.18 -25.06
N MET A 248 -3.16 -8.43 -24.22
CA MET A 248 -3.03 -8.29 -22.77
C MET A 248 -2.06 -9.31 -22.17
N LEU A 249 -2.03 -10.54 -22.69
CA LEU A 249 -1.06 -11.55 -22.27
C LEU A 249 0.37 -11.09 -22.53
N LYS A 250 0.64 -10.49 -23.69
CA LYS A 250 1.95 -9.92 -24.03
C LYS A 250 2.31 -8.77 -23.09
N LEU A 251 1.41 -7.79 -22.90
CA LEU A 251 1.63 -6.66 -22.00
C LEU A 251 1.95 -7.09 -20.57
N LYS A 252 1.24 -8.10 -20.04
CA LYS A 252 1.49 -8.65 -18.71
C LYS A 252 2.86 -9.34 -18.62
N LYS A 253 3.26 -10.11 -19.63
CA LYS A 253 4.60 -10.71 -19.69
C LYS A 253 5.69 -9.65 -19.71
N ASP A 254 5.51 -8.62 -20.53
CA ASP A 254 6.47 -7.51 -20.63
C ASP A 254 6.61 -6.77 -19.28
N ALA A 255 5.50 -6.50 -18.60
CA ALA A 255 5.49 -5.89 -17.27
C ALA A 255 6.23 -6.74 -16.22
N MET A 256 6.01 -8.07 -16.23
CA MET A 256 6.73 -9.00 -15.34
C MET A 256 8.23 -9.05 -15.66
N THR A 257 8.60 -9.10 -16.94
CA THR A 257 10.00 -9.10 -17.39
C THR A 257 10.71 -7.83 -16.96
N GLU A 258 10.04 -6.69 -17.10
CA GLU A 258 10.58 -5.41 -16.65
C GLU A 258 10.77 -5.36 -15.12
N ALA A 259 9.81 -5.87 -14.35
CA ALA A 259 9.96 -5.98 -12.90
C ALA A 259 11.17 -6.84 -12.52
N VAL A 260 11.36 -7.99 -13.16
CA VAL A 260 12.54 -8.86 -12.94
C VAL A 260 13.83 -8.13 -13.30
N ARG A 261 13.83 -7.34 -14.37
CA ARG A 261 15.00 -6.52 -14.75
C ARG A 261 15.33 -5.48 -13.67
N VAL A 262 14.30 -4.80 -13.12
CA VAL A 262 14.49 -3.85 -12.02
C VAL A 262 15.02 -4.56 -10.78
N ILE A 263 14.45 -5.71 -10.39
CA ILE A 263 14.92 -6.51 -9.25
C ILE A 263 16.41 -6.86 -9.39
N ASN A 264 16.85 -7.15 -10.60
CA ASN A 264 18.23 -7.53 -10.89
C ASN A 264 19.18 -6.35 -11.09
N SER A 265 18.68 -5.12 -11.11
CA SER A 265 19.53 -3.93 -11.24
C SER A 265 20.36 -3.68 -9.97
N GLU A 266 21.57 -3.17 -10.12
CA GLU A 266 22.45 -2.80 -9.00
C GLU A 266 21.77 -1.77 -8.09
N ALA A 267 21.09 -0.79 -8.65
CA ALA A 267 20.38 0.24 -7.91
C ALA A 267 19.29 -0.33 -6.99
N PHE A 268 18.57 -1.39 -7.41
CA PHE A 268 17.54 -2.00 -6.59
C PHE A 268 18.12 -3.00 -5.58
N LYS A 269 19.16 -3.72 -5.95
CA LYS A 269 19.86 -4.65 -5.06
C LYS A 269 20.60 -3.93 -3.92
N SER A 270 21.14 -2.74 -4.18
CA SER A 270 21.84 -1.94 -3.17
C SER A 270 20.93 -1.26 -2.16
N LEU A 271 19.60 -1.27 -2.36
CA LEU A 271 18.66 -0.74 -1.38
C LEU A 271 18.78 -1.53 -0.06
N PRO A 272 18.82 -0.86 1.09
CA PRO A 272 18.93 -1.55 2.38
C PRO A 272 17.72 -2.44 2.64
N THR A 273 17.94 -3.60 3.25
CA THR A 273 16.85 -4.48 3.64
C THR A 273 16.10 -3.90 4.83
N VAL A 274 14.79 -3.88 4.72
CA VAL A 274 13.93 -3.43 5.84
C VAL A 274 14.01 -4.47 6.95
N LYS A 275 14.54 -4.06 8.11
CA LYS A 275 14.64 -4.94 9.28
C LYS A 275 13.25 -5.11 9.90
N ARG A 276 12.88 -6.35 10.17
CA ARG A 276 11.69 -6.69 10.95
C ARG A 276 12.05 -6.60 12.44
N GLN A 277 11.34 -5.73 13.17
CA GLN A 277 11.42 -5.63 14.62
C GLN A 277 10.41 -6.53 15.31
#